data_ed6a7ed8ca05047b82c67e3aece25c2c
#
_entry.id   ed6a7ed8ca05047b82c67e3aece25c2c
#
_cell.length_a   1.000
_cell.length_b   1.000
_cell.length_c   1.000
_cell.angle_alpha   90.00
_cell.angle_beta   90.00
_cell.angle_gamma   90.00
#
_symmetry.space_group_name_H-M   'P 1'
#
loop_
_entity.id
_entity.type
_entity.pdbx_description
1 polymer ?
#
loop_
_entity_poly.entity_id
_entity_poly.type
_entity_poly.pdbx_seq_one_letter_code
_entity_poly.pdbx_strand_id
1 'polypeptide(L)'
;MTFQQKLRKFSKQQLWNEYCGYLELNIKDYMYIQRRLMQEQINSWCASDLGRHIYKNSAPESIEEFLHSMPLTGYEDYADVLFRRDPDTLPEAPVIWIETTWEGGLRPIKIAPYTRSMLDSYKHNIMAMAMLVSGHGKADFNIRPGHRFLYGGAPLPYETGLIPSLMNEEMRFEWLPDSDEYSDLSFSQRMKKGFKMAFNGGIDYFFAMGSVANYITENFDKQISSGGGGGVQISPVIAARYIKAKYNCRKEHRKIRPADLFKITGFACTGTDGKCYKDKLAAAWGVTPVEVAAGTESTCVGCDTWEQRGMVLFPDSCFYEFIPESEMLRNLSDPSYTPLTCLMDEVSPGAKY
;
A
#
# COMPACT_ATOMS: atom_id res chain seq x y z
N MET A 1 17.13 0.63 15.28
CA MET A 1 18.00 0.26 14.12
C MET A 1 17.15 0.31 12.88
N THR A 2 17.62 0.99 11.84
CA THR A 2 16.95 1.03 10.54
C THR A 2 17.05 -0.32 9.82
N PHE A 3 16.16 -0.59 8.86
CA PHE A 3 16.23 -1.81 8.03
C PHE A 3 17.60 -1.97 7.34
N GLN A 4 18.19 -0.87 6.85
CA GLN A 4 19.53 -0.89 6.26
C GLN A 4 20.63 -1.31 7.25
N GLN A 5 20.53 -0.91 8.50
CA GLN A 5 21.44 -1.36 9.56
C GLN A 5 21.24 -2.84 9.90
N LYS A 6 19.98 -3.28 9.93
CA LYS A 6 19.61 -4.69 10.18
C LYS A 6 20.10 -5.61 9.06
N LEU A 7 20.00 -5.20 7.77
CA LEU A 7 20.55 -5.93 6.63
C LEU A 7 22.05 -6.27 6.75
N ARG A 8 22.81 -5.45 7.50
CA ARG A 8 24.25 -5.66 7.71
C ARG A 8 24.56 -6.60 8.87
N LYS A 9 23.60 -6.77 9.80
CA LYS A 9 23.83 -7.46 11.08
C LYS A 9 23.11 -8.79 11.20
N PHE A 10 21.97 -8.92 10.56
CA PHE A 10 21.08 -10.07 10.69
C PHE A 10 21.05 -10.89 9.40
N SER A 11 20.79 -12.18 9.55
CA SER A 11 20.52 -13.06 8.41
C SER A 11 19.16 -12.72 7.74
N LYS A 12 18.99 -13.12 6.50
CA LYS A 12 17.70 -13.00 5.82
C LYS A 12 16.55 -13.66 6.60
N GLN A 13 16.80 -14.80 7.25
CA GLN A 13 15.80 -15.48 8.06
C GLN A 13 15.39 -14.66 9.29
N GLN A 14 16.34 -14.00 9.95
CA GLN A 14 16.02 -13.15 11.11
C GLN A 14 15.18 -11.92 10.70
N LEU A 15 15.54 -11.30 9.58
CA LEU A 15 14.75 -10.19 9.03
C LEU A 15 13.37 -10.66 8.58
N TRP A 16 13.30 -11.84 7.96
CA TRP A 16 12.02 -12.44 7.60
C TRP A 16 11.12 -12.64 8.81
N ASN A 17 11.65 -13.22 9.86
CA ASN A 17 10.88 -13.45 11.08
C ASN A 17 10.39 -12.14 11.73
N GLU A 18 11.17 -11.08 11.63
CA GLU A 18 10.80 -9.76 12.18
C GLU A 18 9.71 -9.06 11.36
N TYR A 19 9.81 -9.07 10.03
CA TYR A 19 8.93 -8.30 9.15
C TYR A 19 7.80 -9.12 8.53
N CYS A 20 8.03 -10.38 8.22
CA CYS A 20 7.11 -11.28 7.53
C CYS A 20 6.72 -12.51 8.36
N GLY A 21 7.17 -12.60 9.61
CA GLY A 21 6.87 -13.74 10.50
C GLY A 21 5.38 -13.93 10.75
N TYR A 22 4.58 -12.89 10.59
CA TYR A 22 3.12 -12.97 10.71
C TYR A 22 2.48 -13.95 9.72
N LEU A 23 3.13 -14.23 8.58
CA LEU A 23 2.68 -15.24 7.60
C LEU A 23 2.69 -16.67 8.15
N GLU A 24 3.38 -16.91 9.25
CA GLU A 24 3.53 -18.23 9.88
C GLU A 24 2.75 -18.36 11.18
N LEU A 25 2.02 -17.30 11.58
CA LEU A 25 1.17 -17.35 12.76
C LEU A 25 0.02 -18.31 12.57
N ASN A 26 -0.25 -19.11 13.59
CA ASN A 26 -1.55 -19.78 13.66
C ASN A 26 -2.63 -18.77 14.07
N ILE A 27 -3.88 -19.14 13.88
CA ILE A 27 -5.00 -18.22 14.14
C ILE A 27 -5.07 -17.74 15.59
N LYS A 28 -4.68 -18.53 16.56
CA LYS A 28 -4.68 -18.13 17.99
C LYS A 28 -3.66 -17.04 18.25
N ASP A 29 -2.45 -17.18 17.72
CA ASP A 29 -1.39 -16.19 17.90
C ASP A 29 -1.73 -14.91 17.14
N TYR A 30 -2.34 -15.02 15.95
CA TYR A 30 -2.84 -13.88 15.20
C TYR A 30 -3.90 -13.11 16.02
N MET A 31 -4.91 -13.79 16.54
CA MET A 31 -5.97 -13.18 17.35
C MET A 31 -5.45 -12.62 18.68
N TYR A 32 -4.40 -13.22 19.26
CA TYR A 32 -3.77 -12.66 20.44
C TYR A 32 -3.20 -11.25 20.16
N ILE A 33 -2.53 -11.05 19.01
CA ILE A 33 -2.03 -9.73 18.60
C ILE A 33 -3.19 -8.77 18.39
N GLN A 34 -4.22 -9.18 17.62
CA GLN A 34 -5.40 -8.37 17.35
C GLN A 34 -6.10 -7.90 18.64
N ARG A 35 -6.38 -8.83 19.56
CA ARG A 35 -7.08 -8.52 20.80
C ARG A 35 -6.26 -7.62 21.72
N ARG A 36 -4.94 -7.86 21.84
CA ARG A 36 -4.07 -7.03 22.66
C ARG A 36 -4.04 -5.58 22.15
N LEU A 37 -3.80 -5.39 20.86
CA LEU A 37 -3.75 -4.06 20.26
C LEU A 37 -5.10 -3.36 20.29
N MET A 38 -6.21 -4.10 20.08
CA MET A 38 -7.54 -3.54 20.18
C MET A 38 -7.86 -3.05 21.59
N GLN A 39 -7.47 -3.80 22.64
CA GLN A 39 -7.68 -3.35 24.01
C GLN A 39 -6.88 -2.06 24.31
N GLU A 40 -5.67 -1.94 23.80
CA GLU A 40 -4.87 -0.70 23.90
C GLU A 40 -5.59 0.47 23.21
N GLN A 41 -6.18 0.23 22.02
CA GLN A 41 -6.94 1.25 21.29
C GLN A 41 -8.24 1.65 21.99
N ILE A 42 -9.00 0.70 22.52
CA ILE A 42 -10.20 0.99 23.31
C ILE A 42 -9.89 1.95 24.45
N ASN A 43 -8.84 1.65 25.22
CA ASN A 43 -8.45 2.46 26.37
C ASN A 43 -8.08 3.91 25.97
N SER A 44 -7.37 4.06 24.87
CA SER A 44 -6.96 5.39 24.37
C SER A 44 -8.11 6.13 23.71
N TRP A 45 -8.86 5.46 22.86
CA TRP A 45 -9.89 6.08 22.03
C TRP A 45 -11.12 6.50 22.83
N CYS A 46 -11.57 5.67 23.79
CA CYS A 46 -12.70 5.99 24.66
C CYS A 46 -12.48 7.21 25.53
N ALA A 47 -11.23 7.53 25.86
CA ALA A 47 -10.89 8.73 26.61
C ALA A 47 -10.93 10.03 25.75
N SER A 48 -10.92 9.92 24.42
CA SER A 48 -10.88 11.06 23.50
C SER A 48 -12.26 11.69 23.26
N ASP A 49 -12.28 12.92 22.76
CA ASP A 49 -13.53 13.58 22.32
C ASP A 49 -14.11 12.89 21.09
N LEU A 50 -13.27 12.41 20.19
CA LEU A 50 -13.71 11.62 19.03
C LEU A 50 -14.44 10.34 19.49
N GLY A 51 -13.86 9.60 20.43
CA GLY A 51 -14.51 8.42 20.99
C GLY A 51 -15.85 8.76 21.64
N ARG A 52 -15.90 9.79 22.47
CA ARG A 52 -17.14 10.27 23.09
C ARG A 52 -18.21 10.74 22.08
N HIS A 53 -17.77 11.28 20.93
CA HIS A 53 -18.70 11.66 19.86
C HIS A 53 -19.40 10.46 19.24
N ILE A 54 -18.69 9.35 19.08
CA ILE A 54 -19.24 8.11 18.51
C ILE A 54 -20.03 7.32 19.57
N TYR A 55 -19.48 7.19 20.77
CA TYR A 55 -20.22 6.58 21.88
C TYR A 55 -21.21 7.55 22.49
N LYS A 56 -22.42 7.40 22.24
CA LYS A 56 -23.46 8.19 22.92
C LYS A 56 -23.76 7.69 24.35
N ASN A 57 -23.20 6.55 24.73
CA ASN A 57 -23.40 5.85 26.01
C ASN A 57 -22.08 5.70 26.77
N SER A 58 -22.04 4.85 27.80
CA SER A 58 -20.80 4.50 28.51
C SER A 58 -19.79 3.86 27.56
N ALA A 59 -18.54 4.30 27.65
CA ALA A 59 -17.44 3.72 26.89
C ALA A 59 -17.27 2.24 27.23
N PRO A 60 -17.03 1.36 26.24
CA PRO A 60 -16.73 -0.04 26.52
C PRO A 60 -15.40 -0.18 27.24
N GLU A 61 -15.32 -1.11 28.20
CA GLU A 61 -14.12 -1.42 28.94
C GLU A 61 -13.40 -2.66 28.40
N SER A 62 -14.10 -3.46 27.57
CA SER A 62 -13.56 -4.69 26.98
C SER A 62 -13.86 -4.76 25.48
N ILE A 63 -13.17 -5.69 24.81
CA ILE A 63 -13.39 -5.97 23.38
C ILE A 63 -14.82 -6.51 23.18
N GLU A 64 -15.29 -7.37 24.06
CA GLU A 64 -16.63 -7.96 24.00
C GLU A 64 -17.70 -6.88 24.09
N GLU A 65 -17.56 -5.93 25.01
CA GLU A 65 -18.45 -4.77 25.10
C GLU A 65 -18.37 -3.89 23.85
N PHE A 66 -17.15 -3.66 23.35
CA PHE A 66 -16.93 -2.91 22.13
C PHE A 66 -17.70 -3.52 20.95
N LEU A 67 -17.50 -4.81 20.68
CA LEU A 67 -18.16 -5.52 19.59
C LEU A 67 -19.69 -5.53 19.71
N HIS A 68 -20.21 -5.51 20.94
CA HIS A 68 -21.64 -5.50 21.19
C HIS A 68 -22.27 -4.10 21.13
N SER A 69 -21.56 -3.07 21.56
CA SER A 69 -22.12 -1.73 21.78
C SER A 69 -21.74 -0.71 20.72
N MET A 70 -20.64 -0.95 19.98
CA MET A 70 -20.18 -0.03 18.96
C MET A 70 -21.05 -0.11 17.70
N PRO A 71 -21.56 1.04 17.24
CA PRO A 71 -22.22 1.08 15.94
C PRO A 71 -21.19 0.87 14.82
N LEU A 72 -21.63 0.27 13.73
CA LEU A 72 -20.87 0.36 12.46
C LEU A 72 -20.92 1.80 11.99
N THR A 73 -19.76 2.37 11.71
CA THR A 73 -19.62 3.78 11.32
C THR A 73 -19.06 3.92 9.92
N GLY A 74 -19.48 4.96 9.23
CA GLY A 74 -18.86 5.46 8.02
C GLY A 74 -18.08 6.75 8.28
N TYR A 75 -17.40 7.26 7.29
CA TYR A 75 -16.62 8.50 7.42
C TYR A 75 -17.46 9.71 7.87
N GLU A 76 -18.72 9.80 7.44
CA GLU A 76 -19.60 10.92 7.78
C GLU A 76 -19.89 11.02 9.28
N ASP A 77 -19.85 9.90 10.00
CA ASP A 77 -20.17 9.88 11.44
C ASP A 77 -19.13 10.65 12.28
N TYR A 78 -17.91 10.82 11.78
CA TYR A 78 -16.82 11.51 12.48
C TYR A 78 -16.13 12.61 11.63
N ALA A 79 -16.58 12.81 10.39
CA ALA A 79 -15.98 13.78 9.48
C ALA A 79 -15.91 15.20 10.06
N ASP A 80 -16.98 15.67 10.72
CA ASP A 80 -17.04 17.01 11.29
C ASP A 80 -16.00 17.24 12.39
N VAL A 81 -15.64 16.20 13.14
CA VAL A 81 -14.57 16.25 14.14
C VAL A 81 -13.23 16.37 13.43
N LEU A 82 -12.97 15.51 12.44
CA LEU A 82 -11.69 15.49 11.71
C LEU A 82 -11.45 16.75 10.89
N PHE A 83 -12.49 17.34 10.29
CA PHE A 83 -12.37 18.58 9.51
C PHE A 83 -11.94 19.80 10.35
N ARG A 84 -12.18 19.80 11.65
CA ARG A 84 -11.68 20.86 12.55
C ARG A 84 -10.16 20.82 12.70
N ARG A 85 -9.54 19.68 12.42
CA ARG A 85 -8.10 19.42 12.60
C ARG A 85 -7.60 19.80 14.00
N ASP A 86 -8.44 19.60 14.99
CA ASP A 86 -8.11 19.87 16.39
C ASP A 86 -7.45 18.61 17.01
N PRO A 87 -6.14 18.66 17.33
CA PRO A 87 -5.44 17.52 17.86
C PRO A 87 -5.93 17.06 19.24
N ASP A 88 -6.51 17.99 20.02
CA ASP A 88 -6.98 17.72 21.38
C ASP A 88 -8.25 16.84 21.39
N THR A 89 -8.93 16.73 20.27
CA THR A 89 -10.11 15.85 20.12
C THR A 89 -9.77 14.40 19.87
N LEU A 90 -8.50 14.10 19.53
CA LEU A 90 -8.03 12.79 19.10
C LEU A 90 -7.39 12.01 20.26
N PRO A 91 -7.34 10.65 20.15
CA PRO A 91 -6.66 9.81 21.14
C PRO A 91 -5.16 10.11 21.29
N GLU A 92 -4.51 10.49 20.19
CA GLU A 92 -3.11 10.86 20.08
C GLU A 92 -2.97 12.03 19.10
N ALA A 93 -2.11 12.99 19.41
CA ALA A 93 -1.86 14.12 18.52
C ALA A 93 -1.27 13.65 17.19
N PRO A 94 -1.83 14.07 16.05
CA PRO A 94 -1.34 13.65 14.74
C PRO A 94 0.01 14.32 14.41
N VAL A 95 0.88 13.57 13.76
CA VAL A 95 2.14 14.09 13.18
C VAL A 95 1.86 14.79 11.86
N ILE A 96 0.90 14.27 11.09
CA ILE A 96 0.50 14.79 9.79
C ILE A 96 -0.99 14.52 9.53
N TRP A 97 -1.62 15.41 8.78
CA TRP A 97 -2.96 15.23 8.24
C TRP A 97 -2.87 14.83 6.78
N ILE A 98 -3.49 13.72 6.45
CA ILE A 98 -3.55 13.19 5.09
C ILE A 98 -4.92 13.50 4.49
N GLU A 99 -4.94 13.75 3.20
CA GLU A 99 -6.16 14.02 2.45
C GLU A 99 -6.37 12.94 1.38
N THR A 100 -7.63 12.69 1.02
CA THR A 100 -7.97 11.85 -0.13
C THR A 100 -9.17 12.44 -0.85
N THR A 101 -9.24 12.21 -2.15
CA THR A 101 -10.45 12.51 -2.93
C THR A 101 -11.53 11.49 -2.58
N TRP A 102 -12.76 11.97 -2.46
CA TRP A 102 -13.90 11.10 -2.20
C TRP A 102 -14.91 11.19 -3.35
N GLU A 103 -14.81 10.24 -4.24
CA GLU A 103 -15.78 10.11 -5.32
C GLU A 103 -17.08 9.49 -4.80
N GLY A 104 -18.21 10.20 -5.00
CA GLY A 104 -19.54 9.72 -4.61
C GLY A 104 -19.94 10.02 -3.17
N GLY A 105 -19.12 10.70 -2.37
CA GLY A 105 -19.47 11.15 -1.02
C GLY A 105 -20.12 12.53 -0.97
N LEU A 106 -20.58 12.92 0.23
CA LEU A 106 -21.14 14.26 0.47
C LEU A 106 -20.08 15.36 0.47
N ARG A 107 -18.80 15.00 0.61
CA ARG A 107 -17.67 15.91 0.70
C ARG A 107 -16.65 15.62 -0.40
N PRO A 108 -15.99 16.65 -0.95
CA PRO A 108 -15.02 16.48 -2.03
C PRO A 108 -13.72 15.81 -1.58
N ILE A 109 -13.39 15.90 -0.28
CA ILE A 109 -12.20 15.31 0.33
C ILE A 109 -12.57 14.62 1.65
N LYS A 110 -11.73 13.67 2.04
CA LYS A 110 -11.66 13.14 3.40
C LYS A 110 -10.33 13.55 4.03
N ILE A 111 -10.30 13.65 5.35
CA ILE A 111 -9.12 13.98 6.13
C ILE A 111 -8.87 12.87 7.13
N ALA A 112 -7.65 12.39 7.20
CA ALA A 112 -7.23 11.36 8.16
C ALA A 112 -6.03 11.85 8.98
N PRO A 113 -6.09 11.80 10.32
CA PRO A 113 -4.96 12.10 11.18
C PRO A 113 -4.01 10.89 11.21
N TYR A 114 -2.71 11.12 10.99
CA TYR A 114 -1.69 10.08 11.15
C TYR A 114 -0.85 10.37 12.39
N THR A 115 -0.96 9.50 13.35
CA THR A 115 -0.21 9.55 14.63
C THR A 115 1.18 8.95 14.46
N ARG A 116 2.02 9.10 15.48
CA ARG A 116 3.35 8.50 15.46
C ARG A 116 3.28 6.97 15.41
N SER A 117 2.40 6.39 16.22
CA SER A 117 2.19 4.94 16.26
C SER A 117 1.72 4.38 14.92
N MET A 118 0.78 5.07 14.24
CA MET A 118 0.34 4.70 12.89
C MET A 118 1.50 4.75 11.88
N LEU A 119 2.31 5.81 11.89
CA LEU A 119 3.44 5.95 10.97
C LEU A 119 4.51 4.88 11.21
N ASP A 120 4.76 4.49 12.46
CA ASP A 120 5.73 3.44 12.78
C ASP A 120 5.25 2.06 12.33
N SER A 121 3.98 1.72 12.54
CA SER A 121 3.36 0.50 11.99
C SER A 121 3.36 0.51 10.46
N TYR A 122 2.94 1.61 9.86
CA TYR A 122 2.90 1.76 8.40
C TYR A 122 4.29 1.56 7.78
N LYS A 123 5.31 2.19 8.34
CA LYS A 123 6.69 2.04 7.92
C LYS A 123 7.17 0.59 7.99
N HIS A 124 6.87 -0.11 9.09
CA HIS A 124 7.18 -1.53 9.25
C HIS A 124 6.51 -2.37 8.16
N ASN A 125 5.22 -2.18 7.94
CA ASN A 125 4.43 -2.92 6.97
C ASN A 125 4.86 -2.64 5.52
N ILE A 126 5.24 -1.39 5.17
CA ILE A 126 5.81 -1.07 3.85
C ILE A 126 7.12 -1.83 3.62
N MET A 127 7.98 -1.96 4.63
CA MET A 127 9.22 -2.73 4.49
C MET A 127 8.95 -4.23 4.35
N ALA A 128 7.97 -4.77 5.07
CA ALA A 128 7.49 -6.15 4.89
C ALA A 128 6.97 -6.37 3.44
N MET A 129 6.13 -5.46 2.94
CA MET A 129 5.65 -5.51 1.55
C MET A 129 6.80 -5.47 0.54
N ALA A 130 7.80 -4.59 0.72
CA ALA A 130 8.95 -4.54 -0.17
C ALA A 130 9.72 -5.87 -0.20
N MET A 131 9.79 -6.59 0.94
CA MET A 131 10.35 -7.94 0.98
C MET A 131 9.50 -8.93 0.18
N LEU A 132 8.18 -8.93 0.36
CA LEU A 132 7.24 -9.82 -0.34
C LEU A 132 7.23 -9.57 -1.85
N VAL A 133 7.24 -8.31 -2.25
CA VAL A 133 7.22 -7.88 -3.66
C VAL A 133 8.47 -8.33 -4.43
N SER A 134 9.60 -8.46 -3.74
CA SER A 134 10.87 -8.90 -4.34
C SER A 134 11.23 -10.36 -4.06
N GLY A 135 10.39 -11.07 -3.34
CA GLY A 135 10.60 -12.44 -2.91
C GLY A 135 9.98 -13.47 -3.84
N HIS A 136 10.51 -14.69 -3.77
CA HIS A 136 9.96 -15.87 -4.44
C HIS A 136 9.71 -17.02 -3.45
N GLY A 137 9.84 -16.75 -2.16
CA GLY A 137 9.66 -17.71 -1.08
C GLY A 137 10.04 -17.13 0.28
N LYS A 138 9.91 -17.98 1.31
CA LYS A 138 10.29 -17.62 2.68
C LYS A 138 11.77 -17.21 2.75
N ALA A 139 12.02 -16.06 3.36
CA ALA A 139 13.35 -15.46 3.51
C ALA A 139 14.12 -15.23 2.19
N ASP A 140 13.43 -15.35 1.05
CA ASP A 140 13.97 -15.02 -0.25
C ASP A 140 13.44 -13.64 -0.68
N PHE A 141 14.20 -12.61 -0.38
CA PHE A 141 13.92 -11.23 -0.80
C PHE A 141 15.18 -10.57 -1.34
N ASN A 142 15.00 -9.60 -2.21
CA ASN A 142 16.10 -8.89 -2.85
C ASN A 142 15.93 -7.37 -2.71
N ILE A 143 16.23 -6.86 -1.53
CA ILE A 143 16.23 -5.43 -1.22
C ILE A 143 17.67 -5.00 -0.92
N ARG A 144 18.12 -3.90 -1.54
CA ARG A 144 19.47 -3.35 -1.35
C ARG A 144 19.43 -1.82 -1.34
N PRO A 145 20.31 -1.17 -0.57
CA PRO A 145 20.50 0.27 -0.67
C PRO A 145 20.83 0.69 -2.11
N GLY A 146 20.23 1.76 -2.58
CA GLY A 146 20.42 2.28 -3.93
C GLY A 146 19.57 1.59 -5.01
N HIS A 147 18.70 0.65 -4.67
CA HIS A 147 17.70 0.15 -5.62
C HIS A 147 16.82 1.28 -6.13
N ARG A 148 16.50 1.23 -7.41
CA ARG A 148 15.85 2.28 -8.18
C ARG A 148 14.36 2.03 -8.28
N PHE A 149 13.60 2.99 -7.76
CA PHE A 149 12.14 2.90 -7.65
C PHE A 149 11.46 3.82 -8.67
N LEU A 150 10.78 3.24 -9.66
CA LEU A 150 9.82 3.99 -10.47
C LEU A 150 8.52 4.09 -9.67
N TYR A 151 8.14 5.31 -9.32
CA TYR A 151 7.04 5.56 -8.40
C TYR A 151 5.89 6.32 -9.04
N GLY A 152 4.73 5.66 -9.13
CA GLY A 152 3.51 6.18 -9.71
C GLY A 152 2.48 6.70 -8.70
N GLY A 153 2.84 6.81 -7.41
CA GLY A 153 1.96 7.35 -6.37
C GLY A 153 1.74 8.86 -6.49
N ALA A 154 0.71 9.37 -5.82
CA ALA A 154 0.45 10.81 -5.69
C ALA A 154 1.40 11.43 -4.64
N PRO A 155 1.73 12.74 -4.74
CA PRO A 155 2.49 13.42 -3.70
C PRO A 155 1.62 13.71 -2.47
N LEU A 156 2.23 14.24 -1.40
CA LEU A 156 1.49 14.84 -0.31
C LEU A 156 0.52 15.92 -0.86
N PRO A 157 -0.66 16.08 -0.25
CA PRO A 157 -1.13 15.52 1.02
C PRO A 157 -1.77 14.13 0.93
N TYR A 158 -1.62 13.40 -0.19
CA TYR A 158 -2.17 12.05 -0.32
C TYR A 158 -1.30 11.01 0.41
N GLU A 159 -1.93 9.94 0.90
CA GLU A 159 -1.28 8.87 1.68
C GLU A 159 -0.06 8.28 0.95
N THR A 160 -0.17 8.02 -0.34
CA THR A 160 0.96 7.50 -1.13
C THR A 160 2.17 8.45 -1.15
N GLY A 161 1.98 9.75 -0.89
CA GLY A 161 3.07 10.71 -0.77
C GLY A 161 4.00 10.49 0.44
N LEU A 162 3.55 9.72 1.44
CA LEU A 162 4.35 9.36 2.61
C LEU A 162 5.35 8.23 2.32
N ILE A 163 5.02 7.33 1.40
CA ILE A 163 5.78 6.09 1.19
C ILE A 163 7.27 6.35 0.93
N PRO A 164 7.67 7.28 0.04
CA PRO A 164 9.09 7.53 -0.21
C PRO A 164 9.84 8.01 1.02
N SER A 165 9.26 8.93 1.81
CA SER A 165 9.92 9.44 3.01
C SER A 165 10.05 8.37 4.09
N LEU A 166 8.99 7.60 4.36
CA LEU A 166 8.99 6.51 5.33
C LEU A 166 10.00 5.41 4.95
N MET A 167 10.05 5.04 3.67
CA MET A 167 11.04 4.06 3.20
C MET A 167 12.47 4.59 3.30
N ASN A 168 12.71 5.87 3.04
CA ASN A 168 14.03 6.48 3.15
C ASN A 168 14.52 6.58 4.60
N GLU A 169 13.62 6.64 5.59
CA GLU A 169 14.02 6.52 7.01
C GLU A 169 14.62 5.13 7.30
N GLU A 170 14.16 4.10 6.63
CA GLU A 170 14.59 2.71 6.85
C GLU A 170 15.77 2.31 5.97
N MET A 171 15.78 2.73 4.70
CA MET A 171 16.82 2.41 3.76
C MET A 171 16.87 3.42 2.60
N ARG A 172 18.07 3.76 2.17
CA ARG A 172 18.28 4.68 1.03
C ARG A 172 17.87 3.99 -0.28
N PHE A 173 16.86 4.51 -0.93
CA PHE A 173 16.46 4.18 -2.30
C PHE A 173 16.79 5.33 -3.26
N GLU A 174 16.86 5.04 -4.54
CA GLU A 174 16.91 6.04 -5.61
C GLU A 174 15.52 6.13 -6.26
N TRP A 175 14.80 7.22 -5.97
CA TRP A 175 13.46 7.44 -6.50
C TRP A 175 13.53 8.01 -7.93
N LEU A 176 12.60 7.60 -8.80
CA LEU A 176 12.54 8.00 -10.20
C LEU A 176 11.17 8.68 -10.50
N PRO A 177 11.12 10.04 -10.52
CA PRO A 177 12.17 10.99 -10.16
C PRO A 177 12.44 11.05 -8.65
N ASP A 178 13.29 11.97 -8.20
CA ASP A 178 13.55 12.18 -6.78
C ASP A 178 12.27 12.56 -6.03
N SER A 179 12.06 11.99 -4.84
CA SER A 179 10.85 12.21 -4.04
C SER A 179 10.65 13.66 -3.62
N ASP A 180 11.72 14.41 -3.44
CA ASP A 180 11.68 15.82 -3.04
C ASP A 180 11.04 16.71 -4.13
N GLU A 181 11.00 16.23 -5.36
CA GLU A 181 10.43 16.96 -6.50
C GLU A 181 8.95 16.62 -6.79
N TYR A 182 8.36 15.68 -6.04
CA TYR A 182 7.02 15.15 -6.37
C TYR A 182 5.93 16.21 -6.31
N SER A 183 6.01 17.14 -5.36
CA SER A 183 5.02 18.22 -5.19
C SER A 183 5.09 19.28 -6.29
N ASP A 184 6.26 19.46 -6.89
CA ASP A 184 6.52 20.52 -7.88
C ASP A 184 6.21 20.10 -9.32
N LEU A 185 6.04 18.80 -9.55
CA LEU A 185 5.85 18.23 -10.87
C LEU A 185 4.45 17.64 -11.06
N SER A 186 3.82 17.94 -12.18
CA SER A 186 2.61 17.20 -12.58
C SER A 186 2.92 15.71 -12.79
N PHE A 187 1.89 14.86 -12.71
CA PHE A 187 2.05 13.41 -12.93
C PHE A 187 2.79 13.10 -14.26
N SER A 188 2.42 13.76 -15.35
CA SER A 188 3.06 13.56 -16.66
C SER A 188 4.55 13.95 -16.64
N GLN A 189 4.89 15.06 -15.97
CA GLN A 189 6.28 15.50 -15.82
C GLN A 189 7.10 14.54 -14.96
N ARG A 190 6.52 14.04 -13.85
CA ARG A 190 7.14 13.01 -12.99
C ARG A 190 7.44 11.75 -13.77
N MET A 191 6.48 11.22 -14.52
CA MET A 191 6.69 10.01 -15.33
C MET A 191 7.74 10.23 -16.43
N LYS A 192 7.70 11.34 -17.13
CA LYS A 192 8.70 11.69 -18.15
C LYS A 192 10.12 11.76 -17.55
N LYS A 193 10.26 12.41 -16.38
CA LYS A 193 11.56 12.55 -15.70
C LYS A 193 12.02 11.19 -15.15
N GLY A 194 11.11 10.43 -14.51
CA GLY A 194 11.39 9.10 -14.00
C GLY A 194 11.90 8.14 -15.07
N PHE A 195 11.25 8.10 -16.25
CA PHE A 195 11.72 7.29 -17.36
C PHE A 195 13.04 7.78 -17.94
N LYS A 196 13.27 9.10 -18.00
CA LYS A 196 14.57 9.65 -18.40
C LYS A 196 15.69 9.13 -17.51
N MET A 197 15.47 9.11 -16.19
CA MET A 197 16.41 8.56 -15.23
C MET A 197 16.53 7.02 -15.38
N ALA A 198 15.41 6.34 -15.60
CA ALA A 198 15.36 4.89 -15.83
C ALA A 198 16.19 4.46 -17.04
N PHE A 199 16.20 5.23 -18.13
CA PHE A 199 17.05 4.94 -19.30
C PHE A 199 18.55 5.07 -19.02
N ASN A 200 18.93 5.84 -18.02
CA ASN A 200 20.31 5.94 -17.59
C ASN A 200 20.76 4.76 -16.71
N GLY A 201 19.93 4.30 -15.78
CA GLY A 201 20.36 3.33 -14.75
C GLY A 201 19.49 2.09 -14.55
N GLY A 202 18.34 1.99 -15.24
CA GLY A 202 17.38 0.90 -15.04
C GLY A 202 16.31 1.22 -14.00
N ILE A 203 15.49 0.22 -13.73
CA ILE A 203 14.44 0.21 -12.70
C ILE A 203 14.57 -1.12 -11.98
N ASP A 204 14.57 -1.12 -10.65
CA ASP A 204 14.55 -2.33 -9.82
C ASP A 204 13.14 -2.61 -9.30
N TYR A 205 12.40 -1.55 -8.93
CA TYR A 205 11.04 -1.65 -8.41
C TYR A 205 10.09 -0.70 -9.13
N PHE A 206 8.87 -1.15 -9.29
CA PHE A 206 7.77 -0.32 -9.77
C PHE A 206 6.58 -0.42 -8.83
N PHE A 207 6.01 0.73 -8.47
CA PHE A 207 4.78 0.84 -7.70
C PHE A 207 3.83 1.84 -8.34
N ALA A 208 2.56 1.47 -8.50
CA ALA A 208 1.48 2.37 -8.88
C ALA A 208 0.10 1.77 -8.55
N MET A 209 -0.94 2.58 -8.63
CA MET A 209 -2.31 2.08 -8.72
C MET A 209 -2.48 1.28 -10.04
N GLY A 210 -3.35 0.27 -10.05
CA GLY A 210 -3.52 -0.62 -11.20
C GLY A 210 -3.81 0.12 -12.51
N SER A 211 -4.78 1.05 -12.51
CA SER A 211 -5.11 1.90 -13.66
C SER A 211 -3.94 2.80 -14.09
N VAL A 212 -3.22 3.36 -13.12
CA VAL A 212 -2.04 4.20 -13.38
C VAL A 212 -0.90 3.37 -13.99
N ALA A 213 -0.64 2.18 -13.46
CA ALA A 213 0.34 1.25 -14.02
C ALA A 213 -0.01 0.85 -15.46
N ASN A 214 -1.31 0.58 -15.72
CA ASN A 214 -1.80 0.30 -17.06
C ASN A 214 -1.62 1.51 -18.01
N TYR A 215 -1.98 2.71 -17.57
CA TYR A 215 -1.78 3.94 -18.36
C TYR A 215 -0.29 4.17 -18.70
N ILE A 216 0.60 4.00 -17.73
CA ILE A 216 2.05 4.09 -17.95
C ILE A 216 2.50 3.06 -18.99
N THR A 217 2.02 1.83 -18.87
CA THR A 217 2.37 0.71 -19.75
C THR A 217 1.89 0.95 -21.19
N GLU A 218 0.67 1.40 -21.38
CA GLU A 218 0.10 1.70 -22.71
C GLU A 218 0.80 2.87 -23.41
N ASN A 219 1.26 3.84 -22.64
CA ASN A 219 1.97 5.00 -23.16
C ASN A 219 3.50 4.85 -23.18
N PHE A 220 4.01 3.63 -22.97
CA PHE A 220 5.45 3.39 -22.90
C PHE A 220 6.21 3.79 -24.17
N ASP A 221 5.62 3.59 -25.35
CA ASP A 221 6.18 4.05 -26.63
C ASP A 221 6.45 5.57 -26.66
N LYS A 222 5.55 6.35 -26.04
CA LYS A 222 5.72 7.82 -25.94
C LYS A 222 6.90 8.17 -25.03
N GLN A 223 7.10 7.40 -23.97
CA GLN A 223 8.23 7.58 -23.06
C GLN A 223 9.55 7.28 -23.75
N ILE A 224 9.62 6.22 -24.57
CA ILE A 224 10.79 5.90 -25.39
C ILE A 224 11.08 7.03 -26.37
N SER A 225 10.06 7.52 -27.07
CA SER A 225 10.20 8.58 -28.09
C SER A 225 10.63 9.92 -27.49
N SER A 226 10.12 10.26 -26.32
CA SER A 226 10.48 11.49 -25.60
C SER A 226 11.85 11.39 -24.90
N GLY A 227 12.27 10.19 -24.52
CA GLY A 227 13.59 9.92 -23.94
C GLY A 227 14.74 10.00 -24.95
N GLY A 228 14.47 9.79 -26.24
CA GLY A 228 15.48 9.88 -27.31
C GLY A 228 15.75 11.28 -27.83
N GLY A 229 15.02 12.31 -27.38
CA GLY A 229 15.18 13.70 -27.80
C GLY A 229 16.07 14.52 -26.87
N GLY A 230 17.27 14.86 -27.29
CA GLY A 230 18.14 15.89 -26.73
C GLY A 230 18.57 15.72 -25.26
N GLY A 231 19.77 15.18 -25.00
CA GLY A 231 20.44 15.25 -23.70
C GLY A 231 20.12 14.12 -22.72
N VAL A 232 19.45 13.02 -23.14
CA VAL A 232 19.26 11.84 -22.29
C VAL A 232 20.49 10.94 -22.37
N GLN A 233 21.16 10.74 -21.23
CA GLN A 233 22.16 9.70 -21.12
C GLN A 233 21.47 8.34 -21.05
N ILE A 234 21.70 7.50 -22.04
CA ILE A 234 21.23 6.11 -22.07
C ILE A 234 22.39 5.20 -21.71
N SER A 235 22.21 4.33 -20.72
CA SER A 235 23.27 3.40 -20.37
C SER A 235 23.57 2.43 -21.53
N PRO A 236 24.82 2.00 -21.73
CA PRO A 236 25.17 1.05 -22.79
C PRO A 236 24.34 -0.24 -22.75
N VAL A 237 24.00 -0.71 -21.55
CA VAL A 237 23.16 -1.90 -21.34
C VAL A 237 21.75 -1.69 -21.89
N ILE A 238 21.12 -0.57 -21.58
CA ILE A 238 19.76 -0.27 -22.06
C ILE A 238 19.77 0.01 -23.55
N ALA A 239 20.80 0.70 -24.07
CA ALA A 239 20.96 0.90 -25.51
C ALA A 239 21.07 -0.44 -26.27
N ALA A 240 21.88 -1.37 -25.78
CA ALA A 240 21.99 -2.72 -26.35
C ALA A 240 20.64 -3.49 -26.31
N ARG A 241 19.94 -3.42 -25.16
CA ARG A 241 18.59 -4.02 -25.02
C ARG A 241 17.59 -3.38 -25.99
N TYR A 242 17.62 -2.08 -26.16
CA TYR A 242 16.74 -1.36 -27.09
C TYR A 242 16.95 -1.81 -28.55
N ILE A 243 18.23 -1.91 -28.99
CA ILE A 243 18.55 -2.40 -30.34
C ILE A 243 18.02 -3.83 -30.53
N LYS A 244 18.28 -4.72 -29.56
CA LYS A 244 17.79 -6.09 -29.58
C LYS A 244 16.25 -6.14 -29.60
N ALA A 245 15.59 -5.36 -28.73
CA ALA A 245 14.14 -5.25 -28.68
C ALA A 245 13.55 -4.79 -30.00
N LYS A 246 14.13 -3.76 -30.62
CA LYS A 246 13.68 -3.22 -31.92
C LYS A 246 13.75 -4.28 -33.03
N TYR A 247 14.80 -5.10 -33.03
CA TYR A 247 14.94 -6.19 -33.99
C TYR A 247 13.89 -7.29 -33.74
N ASN A 248 13.77 -7.77 -32.50
CA ASN A 248 12.83 -8.85 -32.13
C ASN A 248 11.37 -8.43 -32.33
N CYS A 249 11.01 -7.23 -31.87
CA CYS A 249 9.65 -6.72 -31.98
C CYS A 249 9.20 -6.52 -33.45
N ARG A 250 10.14 -6.16 -34.36
CA ARG A 250 9.84 -6.12 -35.80
C ARG A 250 9.53 -7.53 -36.34
N LYS A 251 10.31 -8.52 -35.94
CA LYS A 251 10.10 -9.92 -36.36
C LYS A 251 8.81 -10.50 -35.79
N GLU A 252 8.45 -10.13 -34.57
CA GLU A 252 7.26 -10.60 -33.86
C GLU A 252 6.01 -9.72 -34.10
N HIS A 253 6.10 -8.67 -34.91
CA HIS A 253 5.01 -7.72 -35.20
C HIS A 253 4.35 -7.14 -33.95
N ARG A 254 5.15 -6.83 -32.94
CA ARG A 254 4.67 -6.25 -31.66
C ARG A 254 5.41 -4.96 -31.30
N LYS A 255 4.83 -4.20 -30.35
CA LYS A 255 5.47 -3.04 -29.75
C LYS A 255 6.53 -3.44 -28.73
N ILE A 256 7.49 -2.54 -28.48
CA ILE A 256 8.46 -2.68 -27.40
C ILE A 256 7.73 -2.55 -26.06
N ARG A 257 7.98 -3.49 -25.15
CA ARG A 257 7.43 -3.54 -23.79
C ARG A 257 8.47 -3.06 -22.78
N PRO A 258 8.06 -2.62 -21.59
CA PRO A 258 9.00 -2.31 -20.50
C PRO A 258 10.00 -3.44 -20.21
N ALA A 259 9.56 -4.71 -20.18
CA ALA A 259 10.40 -5.89 -19.95
C ALA A 259 11.50 -6.10 -21.00
N ASP A 260 11.34 -5.55 -22.20
CA ASP A 260 12.38 -5.62 -23.23
C ASP A 260 13.60 -4.75 -22.87
N LEU A 261 13.38 -3.69 -22.08
CA LEU A 261 14.42 -2.72 -21.69
C LEU A 261 14.83 -2.86 -20.24
N PHE A 262 13.87 -3.05 -19.34
CA PHE A 262 14.08 -3.09 -17.90
C PHE A 262 13.90 -4.53 -17.39
N LYS A 263 14.65 -4.89 -16.35
CA LYS A 263 14.48 -6.13 -15.60
C LYS A 263 14.22 -5.74 -14.16
N ILE A 264 12.95 -5.56 -13.85
CA ILE A 264 12.55 -5.19 -12.50
C ILE A 264 12.60 -6.41 -11.58
N THR A 265 12.93 -6.15 -10.31
CA THR A 265 12.97 -7.15 -9.23
C THR A 265 11.62 -7.30 -8.58
N GLY A 266 10.89 -6.19 -8.42
CA GLY A 266 9.59 -6.17 -7.76
C GLY A 266 8.62 -5.21 -8.43
N PHE A 267 7.33 -5.60 -8.38
CA PHE A 267 6.24 -4.80 -8.90
C PHE A 267 5.05 -4.89 -7.93
N ALA A 268 4.64 -3.77 -7.38
CA ALA A 268 3.48 -3.69 -6.50
C ALA A 268 2.38 -2.82 -7.13
N CYS A 269 1.15 -3.27 -7.01
CA CYS A 269 -0.04 -2.52 -7.38
C CYS A 269 -1.00 -2.38 -6.21
N THR A 270 -1.61 -1.21 -6.06
CA THR A 270 -2.70 -0.95 -5.12
C THR A 270 -3.95 -0.48 -5.87
N GLY A 271 -5.09 -0.48 -5.19
CA GLY A 271 -6.37 -0.07 -5.73
C GLY A 271 -7.30 -1.23 -6.07
N THR A 272 -8.59 -0.95 -6.12
CA THR A 272 -9.65 -1.95 -6.35
C THR A 272 -9.65 -2.56 -7.74
N ASP A 273 -8.95 -1.93 -8.68
CA ASP A 273 -8.87 -2.30 -10.10
C ASP A 273 -7.62 -3.12 -10.46
N GLY A 274 -6.72 -3.38 -9.50
CA GLY A 274 -5.45 -4.07 -9.72
C GLY A 274 -5.62 -5.41 -10.44
N LYS A 275 -6.58 -6.21 -10.00
CA LYS A 275 -6.89 -7.53 -10.57
C LYS A 275 -7.24 -7.48 -12.07
N CYS A 276 -7.90 -6.42 -12.53
CA CYS A 276 -8.31 -6.28 -13.93
C CYS A 276 -7.12 -6.11 -14.88
N TYR A 277 -6.00 -5.62 -14.40
CA TYR A 277 -4.82 -5.33 -15.19
C TYR A 277 -3.67 -6.30 -14.96
N LYS A 278 -3.76 -7.18 -13.96
CA LYS A 278 -2.66 -8.02 -13.46
C LYS A 278 -1.93 -8.79 -14.57
N ASP A 279 -2.67 -9.56 -15.36
CA ASP A 279 -2.08 -10.39 -16.45
C ASP A 279 -1.44 -9.54 -17.54
N LYS A 280 -2.09 -8.43 -17.91
CA LYS A 280 -1.57 -7.49 -18.90
C LYS A 280 -0.28 -6.83 -18.42
N LEU A 281 -0.25 -6.40 -17.18
CA LEU A 281 0.93 -5.81 -16.56
C LEU A 281 2.06 -6.83 -16.42
N ALA A 282 1.76 -8.06 -16.00
CA ALA A 282 2.73 -9.14 -15.94
C ALA A 282 3.37 -9.42 -17.31
N ALA A 283 2.56 -9.50 -18.36
CA ALA A 283 3.04 -9.71 -19.73
C ALA A 283 3.89 -8.54 -20.25
N ALA A 284 3.62 -7.31 -19.81
CA ALA A 284 4.34 -6.12 -20.25
C ALA A 284 5.66 -5.90 -19.49
N TRP A 285 5.68 -6.17 -18.18
CA TRP A 285 6.82 -5.90 -17.29
C TRP A 285 7.67 -7.13 -17.01
N GLY A 286 7.17 -8.34 -17.33
CA GLY A 286 7.88 -9.59 -17.09
C GLY A 286 7.90 -10.06 -15.62
N VAL A 287 7.17 -9.37 -14.76
CA VAL A 287 6.97 -9.69 -13.34
C VAL A 287 5.51 -9.49 -13.02
N THR A 288 4.90 -10.47 -12.35
CA THR A 288 3.51 -10.37 -11.92
C THR A 288 3.39 -9.36 -10.77
N PRO A 289 2.50 -8.36 -10.87
CA PRO A 289 2.29 -7.43 -9.78
C PRO A 289 1.79 -8.14 -8.52
N VAL A 290 2.38 -7.78 -7.38
CA VAL A 290 1.86 -8.13 -6.06
C VAL A 290 0.79 -7.10 -5.69
N GLU A 291 -0.39 -7.55 -5.32
CA GLU A 291 -1.48 -6.68 -4.92
C GLU A 291 -1.33 -6.26 -3.46
N VAL A 292 -1.59 -4.97 -3.21
CA VAL A 292 -1.53 -4.37 -1.87
C VAL A 292 -2.89 -3.76 -1.57
N ALA A 293 -3.48 -4.15 -0.43
CA ALA A 293 -4.65 -3.48 0.13
C ALA A 293 -4.18 -2.38 1.08
N ALA A 294 -4.58 -1.17 0.76
CA ALA A 294 -4.30 0.02 1.56
C ALA A 294 -5.45 1.01 1.45
N GLY A 295 -5.61 1.83 2.45
CA GLY A 295 -6.58 2.91 2.48
C GLY A 295 -6.08 4.09 3.30
N THR A 296 -6.53 5.28 2.98
CA THR A 296 -6.09 6.50 3.68
C THR A 296 -6.40 6.45 5.17
N GLU A 297 -7.51 5.83 5.56
CA GLU A 297 -7.90 5.73 6.97
C GLU A 297 -7.24 4.55 7.69
N SER A 298 -6.80 3.53 6.96
CA SER A 298 -6.33 2.25 7.51
C SER A 298 -4.85 1.97 7.26
N THR A 299 -4.16 2.82 6.50
CA THR A 299 -2.78 2.56 6.01
C THR A 299 -2.68 1.25 5.22
N CYS A 300 -1.68 0.42 5.48
CA CYS A 300 -1.54 -0.89 4.85
C CYS A 300 -2.38 -1.95 5.57
N VAL A 301 -3.36 -2.50 4.89
CA VAL A 301 -4.24 -3.55 5.43
C VAL A 301 -3.67 -4.94 5.18
N GLY A 302 -3.15 -5.19 3.99
CA GLY A 302 -2.63 -6.50 3.62
C GLY A 302 -1.89 -6.49 2.29
N CYS A 303 -1.23 -7.59 2.01
CA CYS A 303 -0.44 -7.77 0.81
C CYS A 303 -0.55 -9.21 0.31
N ASP A 304 -0.61 -9.38 -1.02
CA ASP A 304 -0.43 -10.71 -1.63
C ASP A 304 1.02 -11.17 -1.47
N THR A 305 1.27 -12.42 -1.67
CA THR A 305 2.61 -13.02 -1.60
C THR A 305 3.06 -13.51 -2.98
N TRP A 306 4.26 -14.08 -3.06
CA TRP A 306 4.75 -14.76 -4.27
C TRP A 306 3.85 -15.90 -4.74
N GLU A 307 3.02 -16.47 -3.85
CA GLU A 307 2.09 -17.54 -4.19
C GLU A 307 0.89 -17.08 -5.00
N GLN A 308 0.58 -15.79 -4.98
CA GLN A 308 -0.53 -15.17 -5.71
C GLN A 308 -1.90 -15.80 -5.39
N ARG A 309 -2.10 -16.21 -4.13
CA ARG A 309 -3.32 -16.90 -3.66
C ARG A 309 -4.33 -15.98 -2.98
N GLY A 310 -4.02 -14.70 -2.84
CA GLY A 310 -4.79 -13.70 -2.15
C GLY A 310 -4.00 -12.98 -1.08
N MET A 311 -4.60 -11.95 -0.53
CA MET A 311 -3.94 -11.08 0.44
C MET A 311 -3.87 -11.73 1.82
N VAL A 312 -2.75 -11.56 2.50
CA VAL A 312 -2.59 -11.84 3.92
C VAL A 312 -2.65 -10.52 4.66
N LEU A 313 -3.55 -10.43 5.64
CA LEU A 313 -3.76 -9.20 6.40
C LEU A 313 -2.68 -9.03 7.48
N PHE A 314 -2.23 -7.78 7.69
CA PHE A 314 -1.26 -7.45 8.72
C PHE A 314 -1.94 -7.45 10.09
N PRO A 315 -1.46 -8.24 11.07
CA PRO A 315 -2.13 -8.38 12.36
C PRO A 315 -2.07 -7.13 13.24
N ASP A 316 -1.18 -6.19 12.92
CA ASP A 316 -0.89 -4.98 13.68
C ASP A 316 -1.33 -3.68 12.99
N SER A 317 -1.98 -3.79 11.83
CA SER A 317 -2.46 -2.63 11.07
C SER A 317 -3.85 -2.18 11.50
N CYS A 318 -4.80 -3.11 11.51
CA CYS A 318 -6.20 -2.86 11.85
C CYS A 318 -6.74 -4.00 12.71
N PHE A 319 -7.81 -3.74 13.43
CA PHE A 319 -8.66 -4.78 13.99
C PHE A 319 -9.72 -5.17 12.96
N TYR A 320 -9.82 -6.45 12.64
CA TYR A 320 -10.66 -6.93 11.54
C TYR A 320 -11.95 -7.57 12.03
N GLU A 321 -13.04 -6.99 11.60
CA GLU A 321 -14.38 -7.58 11.71
C GLU A 321 -14.92 -7.87 10.31
N PHE A 322 -15.58 -8.98 10.15
CA PHE A 322 -16.14 -9.44 8.89
C PHE A 322 -17.66 -9.49 8.97
N ILE A 323 -18.34 -8.97 7.97
CA ILE A 323 -19.79 -9.03 7.83
C ILE A 323 -20.11 -10.15 6.84
N PRO A 324 -20.75 -11.25 7.25
CA PRO A 324 -21.20 -12.29 6.33
C PRO A 324 -22.11 -11.73 5.22
N GLU A 325 -21.99 -12.25 3.98
CA GLU A 325 -22.79 -11.78 2.83
C GLU A 325 -24.29 -11.74 3.14
N SER A 326 -24.82 -12.74 3.85
CA SER A 326 -26.21 -12.77 4.25
C SER A 326 -26.62 -11.61 5.17
N GLU A 327 -25.75 -11.23 6.10
CA GLU A 327 -25.99 -10.11 7.02
C GLU A 327 -25.92 -8.76 6.28
N MET A 328 -24.97 -8.63 5.33
CA MET A 328 -24.87 -7.45 4.48
C MET A 328 -26.11 -7.29 3.59
N LEU A 329 -26.62 -8.36 2.99
CA LEU A 329 -27.83 -8.34 2.18
C LEU A 329 -29.07 -7.95 2.99
N ARG A 330 -29.15 -8.37 4.26
CA ARG A 330 -30.23 -7.94 5.17
C ARG A 330 -30.16 -6.44 5.46
N ASN A 331 -29.00 -5.92 5.77
CA ASN A 331 -28.79 -4.49 6.01
C ASN A 331 -29.10 -3.65 4.76
N LEU A 332 -28.72 -4.11 3.56
CA LEU A 332 -29.04 -3.44 2.30
C LEU A 332 -30.55 -3.40 2.03
N SER A 333 -31.30 -4.41 2.47
CA SER A 333 -32.77 -4.44 2.35
C SER A 333 -33.51 -3.68 3.45
N ASP A 334 -32.90 -3.59 4.62
CA ASP A 334 -33.41 -2.85 5.78
C ASP A 334 -32.22 -2.09 6.46
N PRO A 335 -31.99 -0.83 6.12
CA PRO A 335 -30.91 -0.03 6.70
C PRO A 335 -30.98 0.16 8.22
N SER A 336 -32.12 -0.14 8.85
CA SER A 336 -32.25 -0.11 10.31
C SER A 336 -31.71 -1.38 10.99
N TYR A 337 -31.46 -2.43 10.21
CA TYR A 337 -30.88 -3.67 10.71
C TYR A 337 -29.39 -3.53 10.93
N THR A 338 -28.92 -3.82 12.13
CA THR A 338 -27.47 -3.87 12.43
C THR A 338 -26.97 -5.27 12.09
N PRO A 339 -26.03 -5.41 11.12
CA PRO A 339 -25.47 -6.71 10.75
C PRO A 339 -24.68 -7.34 11.92
N LEU A 340 -24.76 -8.65 12.03
CA LEU A 340 -23.86 -9.40 12.89
C LEU A 340 -22.49 -9.49 12.23
N THR A 341 -21.44 -9.28 13.01
CA THR A 341 -20.05 -9.42 12.59
C THR A 341 -19.42 -10.68 13.16
N CYS A 342 -18.30 -11.10 12.60
CA CYS A 342 -17.46 -12.15 13.15
C CYS A 342 -15.99 -11.76 13.06
N LEU A 343 -15.16 -12.36 13.91
CA LEU A 343 -13.72 -12.13 13.94
C LEU A 343 -12.99 -13.13 13.01
N MET A 344 -11.68 -12.93 12.84
CA MET A 344 -10.85 -13.72 11.94
C MET A 344 -10.86 -15.23 12.26
N ASP A 345 -10.97 -15.60 13.53
CA ASP A 345 -11.04 -17.00 13.98
C ASP A 345 -12.43 -17.63 13.84
N GLU A 346 -13.43 -16.85 13.47
CA GLU A 346 -14.83 -17.28 13.28
C GLU A 346 -15.19 -17.38 11.79
N VAL A 347 -14.34 -16.85 10.89
CA VAL A 347 -14.60 -16.91 9.43
C VAL A 347 -14.49 -18.34 8.90
N SER A 348 -15.39 -18.70 8.00
CA SER A 348 -15.42 -20.02 7.35
C SER A 348 -14.74 -19.97 5.99
N PRO A 349 -13.76 -20.84 5.71
CA PRO A 349 -13.11 -20.91 4.41
C PRO A 349 -14.12 -21.08 3.26
N GLY A 350 -14.01 -20.25 2.22
CA GLY A 350 -14.90 -20.27 1.06
C GLY A 350 -16.21 -19.53 1.22
N ALA A 351 -16.53 -19.01 2.41
CA ALA A 351 -17.65 -18.11 2.60
C ALA A 351 -17.30 -16.69 2.09
N LYS A 352 -18.32 -15.88 1.88
CA LYS A 352 -18.19 -14.47 1.47
C LYS A 352 -18.52 -13.55 2.65
N TYR A 353 -17.73 -12.50 2.75
CA TYR A 353 -17.84 -11.49 3.78
C TYR A 353 -17.72 -10.08 3.18
#